data_6380ad89e7e65c3de33563a350994622
#
_entry.id   6380ad89e7e65c3de33563a350994622
#
_cell.length_a   1.000
_cell.length_b   1.000
_cell.length_c   1.000
_cell.angle_alpha   90.00
_cell.angle_beta   90.00
_cell.angle_gamma   90.00
#
_symmetry.space_group_name_H-M   'P 1'
#
loop_
_entity.id
_entity.type
_entity.pdbx_description
1 polymer ?
#
loop_
_entity_poly.entity_id
_entity_poly.type
_entity_poly.pdbx_seq_one_letter_code
_entity_poly.pdbx_strand_id
1 'polypeptide(L)'
;AEDMYERLEENTKTPINTWEYYYARIMGCNVVLDNIDAAIGDVSKKGNVKGQALTMRAYYHFMLVNLFARPYNMEGIDLSKESGIPLMLSSAVKDEAPKRATLEQVYKQIEKDLLEAAPLMKLYGQNNNSFKANDLFTYNLLSRLYLYEEKWEKVIEYADYVIERK
;
A
#
# COMPACT_ATOMS: atom_id res chain seq x y z
N ALA A 1 -12.23 -18.70 11.27
CA ALA A 1 -12.13 -17.37 10.61
C ALA A 1 -13.43 -16.57 10.79
N GLU A 2 -14.61 -17.17 10.59
CA GLU A 2 -15.90 -16.51 10.82
C GLU A 2 -16.05 -16.00 12.27
N ASP A 3 -15.67 -16.80 13.25
CA ASP A 3 -15.79 -16.50 14.69
C ASP A 3 -15.00 -15.24 15.15
N MET A 4 -13.94 -14.87 14.43
CA MET A 4 -13.17 -13.65 14.75
C MET A 4 -13.85 -12.37 14.19
N TYR A 5 -14.54 -12.48 13.07
CA TYR A 5 -15.30 -11.37 12.49
C TYR A 5 -16.55 -11.06 13.29
N GLU A 6 -17.30 -12.08 13.72
CA GLU A 6 -18.48 -11.93 14.58
C GLU A 6 -18.13 -11.26 15.92
N ARG A 7 -17.00 -11.63 16.55
CA ARG A 7 -16.54 -11.00 17.81
C ARG A 7 -16.15 -9.53 17.65
N LEU A 8 -15.66 -9.12 16.50
CA LEU A 8 -15.35 -7.70 16.23
C LEU A 8 -16.63 -6.89 16.05
N GLU A 9 -17.70 -7.48 15.50
CA GLU A 9 -18.99 -6.82 15.34
C GLU A 9 -19.75 -6.68 16.68
N GLU A 10 -19.70 -7.69 17.57
CA GLU A 10 -20.38 -7.66 18.85
C GLU A 10 -19.83 -6.63 19.85
N ASN A 11 -18.54 -6.25 19.75
CA ASN A 11 -17.92 -5.34 20.69
C ASN A 11 -17.81 -3.88 20.27
N THR A 12 -18.22 -3.53 19.05
CA THR A 12 -18.19 -2.15 18.56
C THR A 12 -19.60 -1.63 18.32
N LYS A 13 -19.97 -0.55 19.00
CA LYS A 13 -21.25 0.16 18.77
C LYS A 13 -21.39 0.75 17.35
N THR A 14 -20.31 0.72 16.57
CA THR A 14 -20.24 1.05 15.15
C THR A 14 -19.36 -0.01 14.47
N PRO A 15 -19.91 -0.82 13.56
CA PRO A 15 -19.11 -1.76 12.80
C PRO A 15 -18.03 -0.99 12.02
N ILE A 16 -16.76 -1.24 12.31
CA ILE A 16 -15.65 -0.70 11.52
C ILE A 16 -15.62 -1.48 10.22
N ASN A 17 -16.20 -0.92 9.17
CA ASN A 17 -16.05 -1.48 7.84
C ASN A 17 -14.62 -1.24 7.33
N THR A 18 -13.72 -2.13 7.67
CA THR A 18 -12.29 -2.07 7.30
C THR A 18 -12.10 -1.95 5.78
N TRP A 19 -12.94 -2.61 5.00
CA TRP A 19 -12.93 -2.54 3.55
C TRP A 19 -13.20 -1.11 3.05
N GLU A 20 -14.31 -0.54 3.45
CA GLU A 20 -14.71 0.81 3.08
C GLU A 20 -13.70 1.86 3.56
N TYR A 21 -13.23 1.71 4.79
CA TYR A 21 -12.23 2.61 5.38
C TYR A 21 -10.96 2.68 4.55
N TYR A 22 -10.39 1.54 4.17
CA TYR A 22 -9.15 1.54 3.39
C TYR A 22 -9.37 2.03 1.95
N TYR A 23 -10.49 1.68 1.29
CA TYR A 23 -10.77 2.20 -0.05
C TYR A 23 -11.02 3.72 -0.05
N ALA A 24 -11.63 4.29 0.97
CA ALA A 24 -11.74 5.74 1.12
C ALA A 24 -10.37 6.42 1.22
N ARG A 25 -9.41 5.79 1.92
CA ARG A 25 -8.02 6.29 2.00
C ARG A 25 -7.27 6.15 0.68
N ILE A 26 -7.46 5.03 -0.03
CA ILE A 26 -6.90 4.84 -1.38
C ILE A 26 -7.44 5.92 -2.33
N MET A 27 -8.73 6.24 -2.27
CA MET A 27 -9.32 7.33 -3.05
C MET A 27 -8.63 8.66 -2.76
N GLY A 28 -8.38 9.00 -1.49
CA GLY A 28 -7.63 10.20 -1.12
C GLY A 28 -6.21 10.22 -1.71
N CYS A 29 -5.50 9.09 -1.70
CA CYS A 29 -4.19 8.97 -2.35
C CYS A 29 -4.29 9.18 -3.86
N ASN A 30 -5.31 8.61 -4.52
CA ASN A 30 -5.50 8.77 -5.96
C ASN A 30 -5.79 10.22 -6.35
N VAL A 31 -6.60 10.96 -5.57
CA VAL A 31 -6.84 12.39 -5.81
C VAL A 31 -5.51 13.17 -5.81
N VAL A 32 -4.62 12.86 -4.87
CA VAL A 32 -3.28 13.48 -4.85
C VAL A 32 -2.48 13.09 -6.09
N LEU A 33 -2.39 11.81 -6.41
CA LEU A 33 -1.58 11.29 -7.51
C LEU A 33 -2.05 11.78 -8.89
N ASP A 34 -3.36 11.89 -9.08
CA ASP A 34 -3.94 12.37 -10.34
C ASP A 34 -3.68 13.86 -10.58
N ASN A 35 -3.41 14.66 -9.52
CA ASN A 35 -3.29 16.12 -9.62
C ASN A 35 -1.89 16.68 -9.28
N ILE A 36 -1.02 15.92 -8.61
CA ILE A 36 0.23 16.45 -8.04
C ILE A 36 1.20 16.99 -9.10
N ASP A 37 1.25 16.37 -10.27
CA ASP A 37 2.19 16.75 -11.32
C ASP A 37 1.80 18.12 -11.95
N ALA A 38 0.50 18.44 -12.03
CA ALA A 38 -0.03 19.71 -12.49
C ALA A 38 -0.08 20.81 -11.41
N ALA A 39 0.07 20.44 -10.14
CA ALA A 39 -0.02 21.37 -9.03
C ALA A 39 1.11 22.42 -9.06
N ILE A 40 0.78 23.66 -8.71
CA ILE A 40 1.76 24.74 -8.55
C ILE A 40 2.45 24.59 -7.19
N GLY A 41 3.77 24.63 -7.18
CA GLY A 41 4.54 24.56 -5.93
C GLY A 41 5.98 24.12 -6.11
N ASP A 42 6.67 24.08 -5.02
CA ASP A 42 8.07 23.66 -4.93
C ASP A 42 8.22 22.17 -5.26
N VAL A 43 9.24 21.84 -6.07
CA VAL A 43 9.50 20.48 -6.54
C VAL A 43 9.71 19.50 -5.37
N SER A 44 10.41 19.94 -4.32
CA SER A 44 10.70 19.10 -3.16
C SER A 44 9.42 18.78 -2.37
N LYS A 45 8.53 19.76 -2.22
CA LYS A 45 7.23 19.56 -1.57
C LYS A 45 6.33 18.65 -2.38
N LYS A 46 6.28 18.85 -3.71
CA LYS A 46 5.53 17.98 -4.63
C LYS A 46 6.06 16.55 -4.58
N GLY A 47 7.38 16.37 -4.66
CA GLY A 47 8.02 15.06 -4.56
C GLY A 47 7.74 14.36 -3.24
N ASN A 48 7.79 15.08 -2.13
CA ASN A 48 7.44 14.54 -0.81
C ASN A 48 5.96 14.08 -0.75
N VAL A 49 5.04 14.93 -1.19
CA VAL A 49 3.60 14.60 -1.18
C VAL A 49 3.28 13.43 -2.10
N LYS A 50 3.88 13.38 -3.31
CA LYS A 50 3.74 12.26 -4.24
C LYS A 50 4.26 10.96 -3.62
N GLY A 51 5.46 11.00 -3.04
CA GLY A 51 6.05 9.83 -2.37
C GLY A 51 5.21 9.32 -1.20
N GLN A 52 4.67 10.22 -0.37
CA GLN A 52 3.75 9.83 0.70
C GLN A 52 2.46 9.20 0.16
N ALA A 53 1.85 9.78 -0.88
CA ALA A 53 0.61 9.26 -1.46
C ALA A 53 0.81 7.86 -2.07
N LEU A 54 1.91 7.62 -2.78
CA LEU A 54 2.29 6.31 -3.32
C LEU A 54 2.51 5.29 -2.20
N THR A 55 3.30 5.65 -1.18
CA THR A 55 3.58 4.78 -0.02
C THR A 55 2.28 4.40 0.70
N MET A 56 1.40 5.36 0.95
CA MET A 56 0.14 5.10 1.66
C MET A 56 -0.84 4.30 0.80
N ARG A 57 -0.91 4.53 -0.51
CA ARG A 57 -1.74 3.71 -1.41
C ARG A 57 -1.28 2.26 -1.42
N ALA A 58 0.02 2.03 -1.52
CA ALA A 58 0.62 0.71 -1.42
C ALA A 58 0.30 0.04 -0.07
N TYR A 59 0.47 0.77 1.03
CA TYR A 59 0.14 0.28 2.37
C TYR A 59 -1.31 -0.17 2.50
N TYR A 60 -2.27 0.64 2.03
CA TYR A 60 -3.68 0.29 2.14
C TYR A 60 -4.06 -0.90 1.26
N HIS A 61 -3.51 -1.00 0.02
CA HIS A 61 -3.68 -2.20 -0.80
C HIS A 61 -3.05 -3.44 -0.15
N PHE A 62 -1.87 -3.29 0.47
CA PHE A 62 -1.20 -4.37 1.19
C PHE A 62 -2.01 -4.86 2.40
N MET A 63 -2.60 -3.95 3.17
CA MET A 63 -3.50 -4.32 4.27
C MET A 63 -4.75 -5.04 3.77
N LEU A 64 -5.39 -4.52 2.71
CA LEU A 64 -6.58 -5.13 2.12
C LEU A 64 -6.31 -6.53 1.58
N VAL A 65 -5.22 -6.73 0.84
CA VAL A 65 -4.92 -8.04 0.25
C VAL A 65 -4.65 -9.09 1.33
N ASN A 66 -3.97 -8.71 2.41
CA ASN A 66 -3.70 -9.63 3.52
C ASN A 66 -4.94 -9.96 4.36
N LEU A 67 -5.95 -9.07 4.39
CA LEU A 67 -7.20 -9.30 5.12
C LEU A 67 -8.24 -10.06 4.29
N PHE A 68 -8.27 -9.86 2.96
CA PHE A 68 -9.39 -10.27 2.11
C PHE A 68 -9.00 -11.19 0.94
N ALA A 69 -7.74 -11.64 0.86
CA ALA A 69 -7.27 -12.63 -0.10
C ALA A 69 -6.49 -13.74 0.60
N ARG A 70 -6.16 -14.78 -0.15
CA ARG A 70 -5.29 -15.85 0.35
C ARG A 70 -3.86 -15.38 0.52
N PRO A 71 -3.06 -16.01 1.42
CA PRO A 71 -1.65 -15.69 1.56
C PRO A 71 -0.88 -15.86 0.23
N TYR A 72 0.04 -14.93 -0.06
CA TYR A 72 0.83 -14.95 -1.29
C TYR A 72 1.67 -16.23 -1.46
N ASN A 73 2.27 -16.70 -0.38
CA ASN A 73 3.16 -17.87 -0.33
C ASN A 73 2.45 -19.19 0.04
N MET A 74 1.14 -19.27 -0.16
CA MET A 74 0.38 -20.49 0.13
C MET A 74 0.79 -21.59 -0.84
N GLU A 75 1.10 -22.78 -0.34
CA GLU A 75 1.49 -23.93 -1.15
C GLU A 75 0.42 -24.29 -2.19
N GLY A 76 0.85 -24.52 -3.43
CA GLY A 76 -0.02 -24.89 -4.55
C GLY A 76 -0.87 -23.77 -5.14
N ILE A 77 -0.67 -22.51 -4.70
CA ILE A 77 -1.41 -21.35 -5.22
C ILE A 77 -0.89 -20.93 -6.61
N ASP A 78 -1.79 -20.64 -7.54
CA ASP A 78 -1.47 -19.98 -8.81
C ASP A 78 -1.82 -18.50 -8.70
N LEU A 79 -0.82 -17.68 -8.40
CA LEU A 79 -0.97 -16.22 -8.16
C LEU A 79 -1.63 -15.49 -9.33
N SER A 80 -1.46 -16.00 -10.56
CA SER A 80 -2.04 -15.40 -11.77
C SER A 80 -3.53 -15.63 -11.93
N LYS A 81 -4.08 -16.61 -11.22
CA LYS A 81 -5.50 -16.98 -11.24
C LYS A 81 -6.21 -16.71 -9.92
N GLU A 82 -5.47 -16.71 -8.83
CA GLU A 82 -6.04 -16.48 -7.50
C GLU A 82 -6.62 -15.07 -7.37
N SER A 83 -7.81 -15.00 -6.77
CA SER A 83 -8.52 -13.74 -6.59
C SER A 83 -7.88 -12.89 -5.48
N GLY A 84 -7.42 -11.71 -5.84
CA GLY A 84 -6.94 -10.69 -4.91
C GLY A 84 -8.05 -9.72 -4.50
N ILE A 85 -7.79 -8.43 -4.64
CA ILE A 85 -8.69 -7.32 -4.31
C ILE A 85 -8.87 -6.40 -5.53
N PRO A 86 -9.91 -5.55 -5.59
CA PRO A 86 -10.00 -4.50 -6.59
C PRO A 86 -8.84 -3.51 -6.50
N LEU A 87 -8.20 -3.21 -7.63
CA LEU A 87 -7.18 -2.17 -7.72
C LEU A 87 -7.83 -0.84 -8.12
N MET A 88 -7.85 0.11 -7.17
CA MET A 88 -8.32 1.47 -7.38
C MET A 88 -7.11 2.40 -7.57
N LEU A 89 -6.81 2.76 -8.83
CA LEU A 89 -5.58 3.48 -9.21
C LEU A 89 -5.83 4.90 -9.74
N SER A 90 -7.07 5.36 -9.76
CA SER A 90 -7.48 6.70 -10.15
C SER A 90 -8.63 7.18 -9.28
N SER A 91 -8.76 8.49 -9.12
CA SER A 91 -9.88 9.13 -8.44
C SER A 91 -11.12 9.30 -9.33
N ALA A 92 -11.02 8.96 -10.61
CA ALA A 92 -12.15 9.05 -11.54
C ALA A 92 -13.26 8.06 -11.15
N VAL A 93 -14.47 8.57 -11.01
CA VAL A 93 -15.65 7.75 -10.77
C VAL A 93 -15.97 6.94 -12.03
N LYS A 94 -16.20 5.66 -11.87
CA LYS A 94 -16.61 4.74 -12.94
C LYS A 94 -17.99 4.19 -12.65
N ASP A 95 -18.81 4.05 -13.65
CA ASP A 95 -20.18 3.52 -13.51
C ASP A 95 -20.19 2.02 -13.17
N GLU A 96 -19.13 1.30 -13.53
CA GLU A 96 -19.02 -0.13 -13.24
C GLU A 96 -18.28 -0.38 -11.92
N ALA A 97 -18.79 -1.32 -11.13
CA ALA A 97 -18.12 -1.80 -9.94
C ALA A 97 -16.76 -2.43 -10.31
N PRO A 98 -15.68 -2.08 -9.59
CA PRO A 98 -14.35 -2.59 -9.90
C PRO A 98 -14.28 -4.09 -9.64
N LYS A 99 -13.78 -4.85 -10.62
CA LYS A 99 -13.53 -6.29 -10.48
C LYS A 99 -12.29 -6.54 -9.63
N ARG A 100 -12.26 -7.68 -8.95
CA ARG A 100 -11.04 -8.11 -8.25
C ARG A 100 -9.92 -8.37 -9.26
N ALA A 101 -8.74 -7.82 -9.00
CA ALA A 101 -7.53 -8.18 -9.69
C ALA A 101 -7.00 -9.53 -9.18
N THR A 102 -6.09 -10.16 -9.91
CA THR A 102 -5.42 -11.36 -9.41
C THR A 102 -4.45 -11.01 -8.28
N LEU A 103 -4.12 -11.99 -7.45
CA LEU A 103 -3.18 -11.80 -6.35
C LEU A 103 -1.82 -11.29 -6.87
N GLU A 104 -1.34 -11.85 -7.99
CA GLU A 104 -0.13 -11.39 -8.67
C GLU A 104 -0.20 -9.92 -9.08
N GLN A 105 -1.31 -9.49 -9.68
CA GLN A 105 -1.50 -8.09 -10.11
C GLN A 105 -1.50 -7.13 -8.92
N VAL A 106 -2.11 -7.53 -7.80
CA VAL A 106 -2.14 -6.70 -6.59
C VAL A 106 -0.74 -6.50 -6.02
N TYR A 107 0.03 -7.58 -5.86
CA TYR A 107 1.39 -7.48 -5.32
C TYR A 107 2.33 -6.70 -6.25
N LYS A 108 2.24 -6.92 -7.58
CA LYS A 108 2.98 -6.12 -8.58
C LYS A 108 2.64 -4.62 -8.51
N GLN A 109 1.37 -4.27 -8.26
CA GLN A 109 0.99 -2.86 -8.12
C GLN A 109 1.51 -2.24 -6.83
N ILE A 110 1.48 -2.98 -5.72
CA ILE A 110 2.06 -2.56 -4.44
C ILE A 110 3.57 -2.34 -4.60
N GLU A 111 4.28 -3.28 -5.22
CA GLU A 111 5.71 -3.18 -5.51
C GLU A 111 6.00 -1.93 -6.37
N LYS A 112 5.24 -1.72 -7.45
CA LYS A 112 5.38 -0.57 -8.34
C LYS A 112 5.25 0.76 -7.60
N ASP A 113 4.20 0.92 -6.80
CA ASP A 113 3.96 2.13 -6.02
C ASP A 113 5.11 2.42 -5.04
N LEU A 114 5.61 1.38 -4.36
CA LEU A 114 6.70 1.52 -3.41
C LEU A 114 8.05 1.82 -4.08
N LEU A 115 8.34 1.18 -5.22
CA LEU A 115 9.56 1.44 -5.97
C LEU A 115 9.58 2.85 -6.59
N GLU A 116 8.41 3.38 -6.98
CA GLU A 116 8.30 4.78 -7.40
C GLU A 116 8.41 5.74 -6.21
N ALA A 117 7.85 5.38 -5.05
CA ALA A 117 7.90 6.18 -3.84
C ALA A 117 9.32 6.26 -3.23
N ALA A 118 10.07 5.16 -3.22
CA ALA A 118 11.32 5.03 -2.48
C ALA A 118 12.36 6.14 -2.81
N PRO A 119 12.69 6.44 -4.09
CA PRO A 119 13.63 7.52 -4.41
C PRO A 119 13.10 8.90 -4.01
N LEU A 120 11.79 9.16 -4.14
CA LEU A 120 11.17 10.41 -3.72
C LEU A 120 11.25 10.58 -2.20
N MET A 121 10.97 9.52 -1.46
CA MET A 121 11.01 9.55 0.00
C MET A 121 12.44 9.62 0.52
N LYS A 122 13.40 8.96 -0.13
CA LYS A 122 14.83 9.10 0.18
C LYS A 122 15.32 10.53 0.00
N LEU A 123 14.84 11.22 -1.03
CA LEU A 123 15.29 12.58 -1.35
C LEU A 123 14.53 13.66 -0.58
N TYR A 124 13.22 13.51 -0.42
CA TYR A 124 12.33 14.55 0.08
C TYR A 124 11.55 14.18 1.35
N GLY A 125 11.51 12.90 1.70
CA GLY A 125 10.68 12.36 2.78
C GLY A 125 11.41 12.11 4.09
N GLN A 126 12.67 12.52 4.20
CA GLN A 126 13.46 12.35 5.43
C GLN A 126 12.96 13.31 6.51
N ASN A 127 12.15 12.81 7.41
CA ASN A 127 11.63 13.54 8.55
C ASN A 127 11.41 12.61 9.74
N ASN A 128 11.40 13.19 10.94
CA ASN A 128 11.18 12.47 12.19
C ASN A 128 9.73 12.58 12.69
N ASN A 129 8.80 12.98 11.83
CA ASN A 129 7.39 13.10 12.20
C ASN A 129 6.71 11.74 12.12
N SER A 130 6.37 11.15 13.26
CA SER A 130 5.72 9.84 13.39
C SER A 130 4.28 9.79 12.83
N PHE A 131 3.68 10.94 12.53
CA PHE A 131 2.32 11.02 11.95
C PHE A 131 2.30 11.10 10.41
N LYS A 132 3.46 11.10 9.77
CA LYS A 132 3.59 11.16 8.32
C LYS A 132 4.42 9.98 7.82
N ALA A 133 4.04 9.44 6.67
CA ALA A 133 4.91 8.51 5.99
C ALA A 133 6.26 9.19 5.67
N ASN A 134 7.34 8.50 5.95
CA ASN A 134 8.70 8.94 5.70
C ASN A 134 9.47 7.88 4.92
N ASP A 135 10.74 8.14 4.63
CA ASP A 135 11.63 7.21 3.95
C ASP A 135 11.74 5.87 4.71
N LEU A 136 11.94 5.88 6.02
CA LEU A 136 12.06 4.67 6.83
C LEU A 136 10.80 3.80 6.72
N PHE A 137 9.61 4.41 6.77
CA PHE A 137 8.35 3.68 6.60
C PHE A 137 8.24 3.04 5.21
N THR A 138 8.62 3.79 4.16
CA THR A 138 8.58 3.31 2.77
C THR A 138 9.51 2.11 2.55
N TYR A 139 10.76 2.20 3.02
CA TYR A 139 11.74 1.13 2.89
C TYR A 139 11.41 -0.09 3.76
N ASN A 140 10.88 0.13 4.96
CA ASN A 140 10.38 -0.95 5.81
C ASN A 140 9.20 -1.69 5.14
N LEU A 141 8.29 -0.96 4.48
CA LEU A 141 7.17 -1.57 3.78
C LEU A 141 7.63 -2.38 2.55
N LEU A 142 8.67 -1.92 1.82
CA LEU A 142 9.33 -2.69 0.76
C LEU A 142 9.94 -3.99 1.30
N SER A 143 10.72 -3.90 2.38
CA SER A 143 11.28 -5.10 3.03
C SER A 143 10.18 -6.08 3.44
N ARG A 144 9.09 -5.57 4.03
CA ARG A 144 7.95 -6.39 4.43
C ARG A 144 7.22 -7.03 3.23
N LEU A 145 7.04 -6.30 2.12
CA LEU A 145 6.45 -6.83 0.89
C LEU A 145 7.26 -8.03 0.39
N TYR A 146 8.58 -7.83 0.27
CA TYR A 146 9.48 -8.89 -0.20
C TYR A 146 9.61 -10.08 0.76
N LEU A 147 9.39 -9.86 2.07
CA LEU A 147 9.28 -10.94 3.04
C LEU A 147 8.08 -11.85 2.73
N TYR A 148 6.93 -11.28 2.38
CA TYR A 148 5.74 -12.05 1.98
C TYR A 148 5.91 -12.77 0.63
N GLU A 149 6.76 -12.22 -0.25
CA GLU A 149 7.11 -12.82 -1.54
C GLU A 149 8.30 -13.80 -1.46
N GLU A 150 8.91 -13.98 -0.27
CA GLU A 150 10.10 -14.83 -0.02
C GLU A 150 11.33 -14.44 -0.85
N LYS A 151 11.46 -13.15 -1.19
CA LYS A 151 12.60 -12.58 -1.94
C LYS A 151 13.67 -12.08 -0.97
N TRP A 152 14.40 -12.99 -0.33
CA TRP A 152 15.28 -12.76 0.82
C TRP A 152 16.37 -11.72 0.60
N GLU A 153 17.01 -11.70 -0.57
CA GLU A 153 18.04 -10.72 -0.91
C GLU A 153 17.47 -9.29 -0.88
N LYS A 154 16.25 -9.09 -1.41
CA LYS A 154 15.58 -7.81 -1.37
C LYS A 154 15.11 -7.42 0.04
N VAL A 155 14.72 -8.40 0.84
CA VAL A 155 14.38 -8.15 2.26
C VAL A 155 15.58 -7.52 2.97
N ILE A 156 16.76 -8.10 2.80
CA ILE A 156 18.02 -7.62 3.42
C ILE A 156 18.35 -6.23 2.89
N GLU A 157 18.38 -6.04 1.56
CA GLU A 157 18.70 -4.76 0.91
C GLU A 157 17.87 -3.59 1.48
N TYR A 158 16.55 -3.76 1.58
CA TYR A 158 15.68 -2.69 2.06
C TYR A 158 15.65 -2.56 3.59
N ALA A 159 15.90 -3.65 4.32
CA ALA A 159 16.06 -3.60 5.77
C ALA A 159 17.36 -2.88 6.19
N ASP A 160 18.46 -3.10 5.48
CA ASP A 160 19.74 -2.46 5.74
C ASP A 160 19.62 -0.94 5.64
N TYR A 161 18.93 -0.42 4.63
CA TYR A 161 18.66 1.02 4.55
C TYR A 161 18.01 1.57 5.84
N VAL A 162 17.05 0.84 6.40
CA VAL A 162 16.34 1.27 7.62
C VAL A 162 17.25 1.22 8.84
N ILE A 163 18.12 0.19 8.92
CA ILE A 163 19.04 -0.01 10.04
C ILE A 163 20.16 1.03 10.03
N GLU A 164 20.72 1.33 8.85
CA GLU A 164 21.84 2.25 8.69
C GLU A 164 21.43 3.72 8.88
N ARG A 165 20.16 4.05 8.64
CA ARG A 165 19.67 5.43 8.72
C ARG A 165 19.32 5.88 10.16
N LYS A 166 19.53 5.08 11.17
CA LYS A 166 19.24 5.41 12.57
C LYS A 166 20.07 6.59 13.10
#